data_70efaf7d16cf1ec1f45d09d64e2118f7
#
_entry.id   70efaf7d16cf1ec1f45d09d64e2118f7
#
_cell.length_a   1.000
_cell.length_b   1.000
_cell.length_c   1.000
_cell.angle_alpha   90.00
_cell.angle_beta   90.00
_cell.angle_gamma   90.00
#
_symmetry.space_group_name_H-M   'P 1'
#
loop_
_entity.id
_entity.type
_entity.pdbx_description
1 polymer ?
#
loop_
_entity_poly.entity_id
_entity_poly.type
_entity_poly.pdbx_seq_one_letter_code
_entity_poly.pdbx_strand_id
1 'polypeptide(L)'
;MTERLLFADLKVLDVGSWIAAPVATTILADYGAQVIKIEAPDLGDGYRGFAEMPGSPDAQFNYTWHMDNRNKRSITLLSLIHI
;
A
#
# COMPACT_ATOMS: atom_id res chain seq x y z
N MET A 1 1.31 -3.25 30.61
CA MET A 1 1.00 -1.91 30.10
C MET A 1 1.14 -1.93 28.60
N THR A 2 0.17 -1.39 27.92
CA THR A 2 0.20 -1.35 26.47
C THR A 2 0.78 -0.01 26.02
N GLU A 3 1.86 -0.06 25.26
CA GLU A 3 2.41 1.16 24.70
C GLU A 3 1.54 1.63 23.53
N ARG A 4 1.31 2.93 23.51
CA ARG A 4 0.57 3.55 22.41
C ARG A 4 1.56 3.92 21.32
N LEU A 5 1.30 3.46 20.11
CA LEU A 5 2.13 3.79 18.99
C LEU A 5 1.92 5.25 18.57
N LEU A 6 2.95 5.83 17.99
CA LEU A 6 3.03 7.26 17.71
C LEU A 6 1.83 7.77 16.92
N PHE A 7 1.39 7.02 15.93
CA PHE A 7 0.29 7.43 15.03
C PHE A 7 -0.99 6.64 15.25
N ALA A 8 -1.21 6.13 16.47
CA ALA A 8 -2.35 5.27 16.75
C ALA A 8 -3.71 5.91 16.45
N ASP A 9 -3.80 7.22 16.52
CA ASP A 9 -5.06 7.94 16.24
C ASP A 9 -5.17 8.43 14.80
N LEU A 10 -4.17 8.20 13.99
CA LEU A 10 -4.14 8.71 12.63
C LEU A 10 -4.82 7.75 11.67
N LYS A 11 -5.72 8.27 10.87
CA LYS A 11 -6.37 7.51 9.79
C LYS A 11 -5.92 8.11 8.47
N VAL A 12 -5.42 7.25 7.58
CA VAL A 12 -4.80 7.66 6.33
C VAL A 12 -5.46 6.95 5.16
N LEU A 13 -5.76 7.70 4.11
CA LEU A 13 -6.13 7.12 2.83
C LEU A 13 -4.92 7.18 1.90
N ASP A 14 -4.51 6.01 1.43
CA ASP A 14 -3.41 5.90 0.48
C ASP A 14 -4.01 5.74 -0.92
N VAL A 15 -4.02 6.81 -1.68
CA VAL A 15 -4.54 6.82 -3.05
C VAL A 15 -3.40 6.79 -4.06
N GLY A 16 -2.17 6.71 -3.57
CA GLY A 16 -0.99 6.65 -4.41
C GLY A 16 -0.75 5.28 -5.00
N SER A 17 0.13 5.24 -5.98
CA SER A 17 0.51 4.02 -6.64
C SER A 17 2.02 3.91 -6.74
N TRP A 18 2.50 2.70 -6.97
CA TRP A 18 3.91 2.35 -7.13
C TRP A 18 4.68 2.51 -5.82
N ILE A 19 5.58 3.49 -5.72
CA ILE A 19 6.59 3.49 -4.65
C ILE A 19 6.44 4.66 -3.68
N ALA A 20 6.47 5.90 -4.16
CA ALA A 20 6.67 7.06 -3.27
C ALA A 20 5.59 7.23 -2.22
N ALA A 21 4.35 7.37 -2.61
CA ALA A 21 3.25 7.50 -1.67
C ALA A 21 3.02 6.22 -0.88
N PRO A 22 3.04 5.03 -1.49
CA PRO A 22 2.93 3.79 -0.74
C PRO A 22 4.01 3.60 0.33
N VAL A 23 5.26 3.94 0.07
CA VAL A 23 6.32 3.87 1.09
C VAL A 23 6.03 4.82 2.23
N ALA A 24 5.63 6.05 1.92
CA ALA A 24 5.32 7.03 2.97
C ALA A 24 4.20 6.55 3.89
N THR A 25 3.13 6.02 3.32
CA THR A 25 2.00 5.52 4.12
C THR A 25 2.34 4.23 4.86
N THR A 26 3.23 3.41 4.30
CA THR A 26 3.73 2.22 5.01
C THR A 26 4.48 2.61 6.26
N ILE A 27 5.31 3.64 6.20
CA ILE A 27 6.01 4.14 7.38
C ILE A 27 5.01 4.60 8.44
N LEU A 28 3.98 5.33 8.04
CA LEU A 28 2.94 5.74 8.97
C LEU A 28 2.23 4.52 9.59
N ALA A 29 1.95 3.51 8.79
CA ALA A 29 1.30 2.28 9.26
C ALA A 29 2.18 1.53 10.25
N ASP A 30 3.48 1.47 10.01
CA ASP A 30 4.41 0.81 10.92
C ASP A 30 4.42 1.47 12.30
N TYR A 31 4.15 2.76 12.37
CA TYR A 31 4.08 3.50 13.62
C TYR A 31 2.64 3.66 14.13
N GLY A 32 1.73 2.86 13.66
CA GLY A 32 0.41 2.71 14.27
C GLY A 32 -0.75 3.31 13.52
N ALA A 33 -0.53 4.04 12.44
CA ALA A 33 -1.64 4.63 11.68
C ALA A 33 -2.50 3.54 11.04
N GLN A 34 -3.80 3.81 10.97
CA GLN A 34 -4.71 2.98 10.19
C GLN A 34 -4.67 3.46 8.76
N VAL A 35 -4.08 2.66 7.87
CA VAL A 35 -3.93 3.03 6.46
C VAL A 35 -4.85 2.15 5.62
N ILE A 36 -5.67 2.79 4.82
CA ILE A 36 -6.50 2.12 3.83
C ILE A 36 -5.99 2.51 2.46
N LYS A 37 -5.54 1.52 1.71
CA LYS A 37 -5.09 1.72 0.33
C LYS A 37 -6.26 1.58 -0.62
N ILE A 38 -6.43 2.55 -1.49
CA ILE A 38 -7.50 2.55 -2.48
C ILE A 38 -6.89 2.20 -3.83
N GLU A 39 -7.41 1.16 -4.45
CA GLU A 39 -6.89 0.64 -5.71
C GLU A 39 -7.98 0.60 -6.77
N ALA A 40 -7.56 0.63 -8.04
CA ALA A 40 -8.48 0.41 -9.15
C ALA A 40 -9.07 -1.00 -9.08
N PRO A 41 -10.34 -1.19 -9.47
CA PRO A 41 -11.02 -2.47 -9.27
C PRO A 41 -10.41 -3.65 -10.02
N ASP A 42 -9.93 -3.43 -11.24
CA ASP A 42 -9.53 -4.55 -12.09
C ASP A 42 -8.14 -5.06 -11.78
N LEU A 43 -7.15 -4.19 -11.87
CA LEU A 43 -5.75 -4.57 -11.77
C LEU A 43 -5.11 -4.16 -10.44
N GLY A 44 -5.76 -3.28 -9.71
CA GLY A 44 -5.18 -2.72 -8.50
C GLY A 44 -4.02 -1.78 -8.81
N ASP A 45 -3.14 -1.61 -7.84
CA ASP A 45 -1.93 -0.82 -8.03
C ASP A 45 -1.01 -1.55 -9.00
N GLY A 46 -0.49 -0.82 -10.00
CA GLY A 46 0.44 -1.41 -10.96
C GLY A 46 1.66 -2.08 -10.32
N TYR A 47 2.02 -1.64 -9.13
CA TYR A 47 3.15 -2.21 -8.40
C TYR A 47 2.94 -3.68 -8.02
N ARG A 48 1.70 -4.15 -7.95
CA ARG A 48 1.41 -5.57 -7.72
C ARG A 48 2.01 -6.47 -8.80
N GLY A 49 2.11 -5.96 -10.03
CA GLY A 49 2.71 -6.69 -11.14
C GLY A 49 4.22 -6.54 -11.26
N PHE A 50 4.85 -5.80 -10.36
CA PHE A 50 6.27 -5.48 -10.49
C PHE A 50 7.15 -6.73 -10.46
N ALA A 51 6.77 -7.74 -9.70
CA ALA A 51 7.52 -8.98 -9.59
C ALA A 51 7.62 -9.74 -10.92
N GLU A 52 6.70 -9.49 -11.84
CA GLU A 52 6.68 -10.16 -13.15
C GLU A 52 7.34 -9.33 -14.24
N MET A 53 7.84 -8.15 -13.90
CA MET A 53 8.53 -7.31 -14.87
C MET A 53 9.91 -7.88 -15.19
N PRO A 54 10.40 -7.69 -16.42
CA PRO A 54 11.75 -8.12 -16.80
C PRO A 54 12.79 -7.56 -15.84
N GLY A 55 13.71 -8.40 -15.40
CA GLY A 55 14.76 -8.01 -14.47
C GLY A 55 14.42 -8.21 -13.00
N SER A 56 13.18 -8.50 -12.67
CA SER A 56 12.81 -8.81 -11.30
C SER A 56 13.21 -10.24 -10.92
N PRO A 57 13.65 -10.47 -9.67
CA PRO A 57 13.96 -11.81 -9.21
C PRO A 57 12.73 -12.71 -9.26
N ASP A 58 12.96 -13.98 -9.58
CA ASP A 58 11.90 -14.99 -9.54
C ASP A 58 11.67 -15.43 -8.10
N ALA A 59 10.46 -15.21 -7.59
CA ALA A 59 10.13 -15.52 -6.21
C ALA A 59 8.65 -15.84 -6.07
N GLN A 60 8.33 -16.66 -5.07
CA GLN A 60 6.94 -17.02 -4.78
C GLN A 60 6.16 -15.87 -4.19
N PHE A 61 6.82 -14.99 -3.47
CA PHE A 61 6.20 -13.82 -2.88
C PHE A 61 6.56 -12.57 -3.66
N ASN A 62 5.63 -11.65 -3.72
CA ASN A 62 5.87 -10.33 -4.26
C ASN A 62 6.53 -9.47 -3.16
N TYR A 63 7.83 -9.64 -2.98
CA TYR A 63 8.54 -9.00 -1.88
C TYR A 63 8.49 -7.48 -1.96
N THR A 64 8.61 -6.91 -3.14
CA THR A 64 8.56 -5.45 -3.29
C THR A 64 7.21 -4.90 -2.89
N TRP A 65 6.13 -5.57 -3.28
CA TRP A 65 4.80 -5.18 -2.87
C TRP A 65 4.67 -5.18 -1.34
N HIS A 66 5.09 -6.26 -0.70
CA HIS A 66 4.98 -6.37 0.76
C HIS A 66 5.88 -5.38 1.48
N MET A 67 7.05 -5.09 0.93
CA MET A 67 7.96 -4.11 1.52
C MET A 67 7.34 -2.71 1.55
N ASP A 68 6.65 -2.32 0.51
CA ASP A 68 6.14 -0.96 0.35
C ASP A 68 4.66 -0.82 0.71
N ASN A 69 3.98 -1.91 1.01
CA ASN A 69 2.54 -1.87 1.29
C ASN A 69 2.12 -2.75 2.46
N ARG A 70 3.03 -3.10 3.34
CA ARG A 70 2.69 -3.88 4.53
C ARG A 70 1.84 -3.06 5.49
N ASN A 71 1.10 -3.74 6.34
CA ASN A 71 0.29 -3.14 7.41
C ASN A 71 -0.85 -2.25 6.92
N LYS A 72 -1.27 -2.42 5.68
CA LYS A 72 -2.39 -1.68 5.11
C LYS A 72 -3.57 -2.58 4.86
N ARG A 73 -4.76 -2.00 4.94
CA ARG A 73 -5.96 -2.61 4.37
C ARG A 73 -6.13 -2.08 2.96
N SER A 74 -6.63 -2.91 2.07
CA SER A 74 -6.85 -2.51 0.69
C SER A 74 -8.33 -2.64 0.34
N ILE A 75 -8.84 -1.62 -0.35
CA ILE A 75 -10.17 -1.67 -0.94
C ILE A 75 -10.07 -1.26 -2.41
N THR A 76 -11.01 -1.73 -3.20
CA THR A 76 -11.09 -1.32 -4.60
C THR A 76 -12.20 -0.31 -4.75
N LEU A 77 -11.91 0.74 -5.49
CA LEU A 77 -12.88 1.80 -5.73
C LEU A 77 -12.59 2.41 -7.10
N LEU A 78 -13.62 2.57 -7.90
CA LEU A 78 -13.48 3.23 -9.18
C LEU A 78 -13.34 4.73 -8.94
N SER A 79 -12.18 5.27 -9.28
CA SER A 79 -11.85 6.66 -9.02
C SER A 79 -11.72 7.49 -10.29
N LEU A 80 -12.55 7.23 -11.26
CA LEU A 80 -12.52 7.98 -12.51
C LEU A 80 -13.25 9.29 -12.32
N ILE A 81 -12.52 10.34 -12.12
CA ILE A 81 -13.10 11.64 -11.82
C ILE A 81 -13.86 12.25 -13.00
N HIS A 82 -13.55 11.77 -14.17
CA HIS A 82 -14.18 12.25 -15.40
C HIS A 82 -15.51 11.55 -15.70
N ILE A 83 -15.84 10.59 -14.92
CA ILE A 83 -17.13 9.94 -15.03
C ILE A 83 -18.20 10.75 -14.36
#